data_5b111d895106853d9c0ce67fc9e430fe
#
_entry.id   5b111d895106853d9c0ce67fc9e430fe
#
_cell.length_a   1.000
_cell.length_b   1.000
_cell.length_c   1.000
_cell.angle_alpha   90.00
_cell.angle_beta   90.00
_cell.angle_gamma   90.00
#
_symmetry.space_group_name_H-M   'P 1'
#
loop_
_entity.id
_entity.type
_entity.pdbx_description
1 polymer ?
#
loop_
_entity_poly.entity_id
_entity_poly.type
_entity_poly.pdbx_seq_one_letter_code
_entity_poly.pdbx_strand_id
1 'polypeptide(L)'
;MRSPMKKDAVRAEVRNLVHGPSYMTFDDVVADFPMKHINTRPPNVTYTPWHLLEHMRIAQRDILEYIEDEDYHHPSWPADYWPAVDAEADAKAWKKTIAQFRKDRAALEKIAANARVALGAPLPYARQHTYIRELLIVSEHNTYHIGELAILRQVMGAWPAKR
;
A
#
# COMPACT_ATOMS: atom_id res chain seq x y z
N MET A 1 16.07 -6.15 -34.87
CA MET A 1 16.31 -6.88 -33.59
C MET A 1 16.13 -5.89 -32.46
N ARG A 2 15.09 -6.04 -31.61
CA ARG A 2 14.95 -5.22 -30.41
C ARG A 2 16.00 -5.69 -29.40
N SER A 3 16.84 -4.76 -28.93
CA SER A 3 17.76 -5.02 -27.82
C SER A 3 16.95 -5.49 -26.62
N PRO A 4 17.32 -6.59 -25.93
CA PRO A 4 16.61 -6.99 -24.74
C PRO A 4 16.72 -5.84 -23.73
N MET A 5 15.58 -5.35 -23.24
CA MET A 5 15.58 -4.41 -22.12
C MET A 5 16.46 -5.00 -21.02
N LYS A 6 17.44 -4.23 -20.56
CA LYS A 6 18.35 -4.70 -19.51
C LYS A 6 17.48 -5.11 -18.32
N LYS A 7 17.67 -6.32 -17.80
CA LYS A 7 16.94 -6.87 -16.63
C LYS A 7 16.90 -5.87 -15.46
N ASP A 8 17.92 -5.04 -15.34
CA ASP A 8 18.04 -3.99 -14.35
C ASP A 8 17.04 -2.84 -14.54
N ALA A 9 16.67 -2.52 -15.79
CA ALA A 9 15.69 -1.46 -16.07
C ALA A 9 14.29 -1.90 -15.64
N VAL A 10 13.87 -3.13 -15.96
CA VAL A 10 12.56 -3.67 -15.51
C VAL A 10 12.48 -3.68 -13.98
N ARG A 11 13.55 -4.10 -13.33
CA ARG A 11 13.62 -4.14 -11.86
C ARG A 11 13.53 -2.75 -11.23
N ALA A 12 14.21 -1.77 -11.83
CA ALA A 12 14.14 -0.39 -11.37
C ALA A 12 12.71 0.17 -11.50
N GLU A 13 12.02 -0.10 -12.62
CA GLU A 13 10.64 0.34 -12.81
C GLU A 13 9.66 -0.37 -11.85
N VAL A 14 9.79 -1.67 -11.64
CA VAL A 14 8.97 -2.38 -10.65
C VAL A 14 9.17 -1.81 -9.25
N ARG A 15 10.40 -1.52 -8.86
CA ARG A 15 10.68 -0.88 -7.58
C ARG A 15 10.05 0.51 -7.48
N ASN A 16 10.14 1.31 -8.55
CA ASN A 16 9.52 2.64 -8.59
C ASN A 16 8.00 2.56 -8.44
N LEU A 17 7.36 1.58 -9.08
CA LEU A 17 5.92 1.34 -8.93
C LEU A 17 5.53 0.93 -7.51
N VAL A 18 6.32 0.08 -6.86
CA VAL A 18 6.11 -0.33 -5.46
C VAL A 18 6.27 0.86 -4.50
N HIS A 19 7.21 1.77 -4.81
CA HIS A 19 7.38 3.00 -4.02
C HIS A 19 6.12 3.87 -4.05
N GLY A 20 5.43 3.91 -5.18
CA GLY A 20 4.16 4.61 -5.36
C GLY A 20 4.20 5.69 -6.45
N PRO A 21 3.08 6.35 -6.66
CA PRO A 21 2.93 7.34 -7.73
C PRO A 21 3.80 8.58 -7.48
N SER A 22 4.39 9.12 -8.57
CA SER A 22 5.28 10.28 -8.50
C SER A 22 4.56 11.63 -8.32
N TYR A 23 3.27 11.69 -8.62
CA TYR A 23 2.48 12.95 -8.55
C TYR A 23 1.84 13.20 -7.18
N MET A 24 1.53 12.14 -6.46
CA MET A 24 0.93 12.17 -5.13
C MET A 24 1.42 10.94 -4.39
N THR A 25 2.39 11.12 -3.50
CA THR A 25 2.96 9.99 -2.75
C THR A 25 2.11 9.64 -1.54
N PHE A 26 2.34 8.45 -0.99
CA PHE A 26 1.77 8.08 0.32
C PHE A 26 2.12 9.11 1.40
N ASP A 27 3.36 9.58 1.38
CA ASP A 27 3.85 10.54 2.37
C ASP A 27 3.16 11.91 2.23
N ASP A 28 2.84 12.35 1.01
CA ASP A 28 2.06 13.57 0.78
C ASP A 28 0.64 13.47 1.37
N VAL A 29 -0.04 12.34 1.15
CA VAL A 29 -1.45 12.22 1.59
C VAL A 29 -1.60 12.03 3.09
N VAL A 30 -0.57 11.59 3.81
CA VAL A 30 -0.61 11.44 5.27
C VAL A 30 0.08 12.59 6.02
N ALA A 31 0.91 13.41 5.34
CA ALA A 31 1.61 14.53 5.96
C ALA A 31 0.63 15.56 6.54
N ASP A 32 0.85 15.95 7.79
CA ASP A 32 0.04 16.96 8.49
C ASP A 32 -1.48 16.71 8.39
N PHE A 33 -1.89 15.44 8.37
CA PHE A 33 -3.30 15.10 8.33
C PHE A 33 -3.99 15.55 9.62
N PRO A 34 -5.06 16.37 9.58
CA PRO A 34 -5.69 16.90 10.77
C PRO A 34 -6.34 15.80 11.60
N MET A 35 -5.87 15.61 12.84
CA MET A 35 -6.34 14.52 13.71
C MET A 35 -7.85 14.53 13.97
N LYS A 36 -8.48 15.72 13.97
CA LYS A 36 -9.95 15.84 14.09
C LYS A 36 -10.74 15.16 12.96
N HIS A 37 -10.08 14.82 11.85
CA HIS A 37 -10.72 14.24 10.67
C HIS A 37 -10.42 12.76 10.45
N ILE A 38 -9.47 12.15 11.17
CA ILE A 38 -9.06 10.76 10.91
C ILE A 38 -10.19 9.75 11.08
N ASN A 39 -11.16 10.02 11.98
CA ASN A 39 -12.34 9.18 12.24
C ASN A 39 -13.63 9.78 11.67
N THR A 40 -13.57 10.86 10.90
CA THR A 40 -14.75 11.46 10.29
C THR A 40 -15.07 10.79 8.97
N ARG A 41 -16.31 10.32 8.79
CA ARG A 41 -16.80 9.85 7.49
C ARG A 41 -17.14 11.01 6.58
N PRO A 42 -16.52 11.11 5.39
CA PRO A 42 -16.92 12.09 4.39
C PRO A 42 -18.35 11.80 3.90
N PRO A 43 -19.05 12.80 3.33
CA PRO A 43 -20.37 12.58 2.74
C PRO A 43 -20.36 11.45 1.71
N ASN A 44 -21.33 10.53 1.81
CA ASN A 44 -21.52 9.39 0.91
C ASN A 44 -20.36 8.36 0.89
N VAL A 45 -19.49 8.37 1.91
CA VAL A 45 -18.42 7.39 2.08
C VAL A 45 -18.66 6.57 3.36
N THR A 46 -18.52 5.25 3.27
CA THR A 46 -18.84 4.33 4.37
C THR A 46 -17.68 4.10 5.35
N TYR A 47 -16.49 4.61 5.04
CA TYR A 47 -15.26 4.46 5.83
C TYR A 47 -14.65 5.83 6.16
N THR A 48 -13.77 5.84 7.13
CA THR A 48 -13.02 7.04 7.56
C THR A 48 -11.63 7.06 6.90
N PRO A 49 -10.90 8.19 6.91
CA PRO A 49 -9.50 8.21 6.46
C PRO A 49 -8.62 7.18 7.17
N TRP A 50 -8.85 6.95 8.48
CA TRP A 50 -8.10 5.92 9.19
C TRP A 50 -8.47 4.51 8.75
N HIS A 51 -9.76 4.22 8.52
CA HIS A 51 -10.17 2.92 7.98
C HIS A 51 -9.46 2.62 6.65
N LEU A 52 -9.42 3.60 5.76
CA LEU A 52 -8.75 3.44 4.47
C LEU A 52 -7.24 3.22 4.63
N LEU A 53 -6.58 4.00 5.49
CA LEU A 53 -5.15 3.86 5.77
C LEU A 53 -4.82 2.50 6.37
N GLU A 54 -5.63 2.01 7.31
CA GLU A 54 -5.43 0.71 7.94
C GLU A 54 -5.71 -0.44 6.97
N HIS A 55 -6.73 -0.30 6.11
CA HIS A 55 -6.98 -1.23 5.00
C HIS A 55 -5.75 -1.34 4.08
N MET A 56 -5.18 -0.21 3.66
CA MET A 56 -3.96 -0.21 2.85
C MET A 56 -2.81 -0.96 3.53
N ARG A 57 -2.62 -0.73 4.83
CA ARG A 57 -1.59 -1.41 5.62
C ARG A 57 -1.83 -2.92 5.68
N ILE A 58 -3.08 -3.34 5.94
CA ILE A 58 -3.46 -4.75 6.03
C ILE A 58 -3.21 -5.44 4.68
N ALA A 59 -3.74 -4.89 3.59
CA ALA A 59 -3.61 -5.48 2.26
C ALA A 59 -2.15 -5.55 1.79
N GLN A 60 -1.35 -4.52 2.07
CA GLN A 60 0.07 -4.55 1.75
C GLN A 60 0.84 -5.58 2.57
N ARG A 61 0.51 -5.72 3.86
CA ARG A 61 1.10 -6.74 4.74
C ARG A 61 0.74 -8.13 4.29
N ASP A 62 -0.50 -8.38 3.93
CA ASP A 62 -0.99 -9.64 3.39
C ASP A 62 -0.18 -10.08 2.16
N ILE A 63 0.02 -9.19 1.19
CA ILE A 63 0.84 -9.50 0.00
C ILE A 63 2.30 -9.79 0.37
N LEU A 64 2.87 -9.06 1.32
CA LEU A 64 4.24 -9.32 1.78
C LEU A 64 4.36 -10.69 2.44
N GLU A 65 3.44 -11.06 3.33
CA GLU A 65 3.38 -12.38 3.95
C GLU A 65 3.15 -13.49 2.92
N TYR A 66 2.26 -13.28 1.95
CA TYR A 66 2.04 -14.21 0.84
C TYR A 66 3.31 -14.51 0.03
N ILE A 67 4.22 -13.53 -0.10
CA ILE A 67 5.49 -13.72 -0.78
C ILE A 67 6.51 -14.48 0.09
N GLU A 68 6.56 -14.20 1.39
CA GLU A 68 7.68 -14.57 2.26
C GLU A 68 7.38 -15.73 3.21
N ASP A 69 6.10 -15.97 3.56
CA ASP A 69 5.72 -16.89 4.63
C ASP A 69 5.29 -18.26 4.07
N GLU A 70 5.96 -19.32 4.53
CA GLU A 70 5.62 -20.71 4.20
C GLU A 70 4.29 -21.13 4.81
N ASP A 71 3.98 -20.61 5.98
CA ASP A 71 2.77 -20.89 6.75
C ASP A 71 1.65 -19.86 6.50
N TYR A 72 1.73 -19.14 5.36
CA TYR A 72 0.76 -18.11 5.03
C TYR A 72 -0.68 -18.62 5.04
N HIS A 73 -1.54 -17.92 5.76
CA HIS A 73 -2.98 -18.16 5.82
C HIS A 73 -3.74 -16.98 5.21
N HIS A 74 -4.53 -17.27 4.20
CA HIS A 74 -5.27 -16.24 3.49
C HIS A 74 -6.35 -15.61 4.39
N PRO A 75 -6.33 -14.30 4.63
CA PRO A 75 -7.40 -13.61 5.37
C PRO A 75 -8.74 -13.71 4.63
N SER A 76 -9.83 -13.68 5.39
CA SER A 76 -11.18 -13.74 4.82
C SER A 76 -11.58 -12.39 4.22
N TRP A 77 -11.83 -12.38 2.90
CA TRP A 77 -12.32 -11.20 2.23
C TRP A 77 -13.84 -11.02 2.41
N PRO A 78 -14.35 -9.80 2.65
CA PRO A 78 -13.62 -8.55 2.92
C PRO A 78 -13.33 -8.32 4.42
N ALA A 79 -13.80 -9.20 5.31
CA ALA A 79 -13.91 -8.97 6.75
C ALA A 79 -12.55 -8.67 7.43
N ASP A 80 -11.50 -9.42 7.07
CA ASP A 80 -10.19 -9.27 7.71
C ASP A 80 -9.32 -8.16 7.09
N TYR A 81 -9.79 -7.54 5.99
CA TYR A 81 -9.05 -6.48 5.29
C TYR A 81 -9.42 -5.06 5.73
N TRP A 82 -10.47 -4.91 6.52
CA TRP A 82 -10.94 -3.62 6.99
C TRP A 82 -11.08 -3.60 8.52
N PRO A 83 -10.81 -2.46 9.18
CA PRO A 83 -11.20 -2.28 10.58
C PRO A 83 -12.70 -2.46 10.75
N ALA A 84 -13.13 -2.81 11.97
CA ALA A 84 -14.56 -2.81 12.30
C ALA A 84 -15.19 -1.43 11.99
N VAL A 85 -16.46 -1.43 11.56
CA VAL A 85 -17.15 -0.22 11.07
C VAL A 85 -17.16 0.91 12.10
N ASP A 86 -17.18 0.60 13.38
CA ASP A 86 -17.20 1.52 14.51
C ASP A 86 -15.81 1.72 15.14
N ALA A 87 -14.76 1.11 14.59
CA ALA A 87 -13.42 1.28 15.11
C ALA A 87 -12.91 2.70 14.87
N GLU A 88 -12.25 3.26 15.88
CA GLU A 88 -11.63 4.58 15.85
C GLU A 88 -10.15 4.51 16.19
N ALA A 89 -9.38 5.44 15.66
CA ALA A 89 -7.97 5.59 15.96
C ALA A 89 -7.69 6.85 16.78
N ASP A 90 -6.75 6.74 17.69
CA ASP A 90 -6.07 7.90 18.27
C ASP A 90 -4.82 8.30 17.44
N ALA A 91 -4.16 9.37 17.83
CA ALA A 91 -2.94 9.84 17.16
C ALA A 91 -1.80 8.82 17.20
N LYS A 92 -1.76 7.94 18.21
CA LYS A 92 -0.76 6.88 18.32
C LYS A 92 -1.04 5.75 17.32
N ALA A 93 -2.29 5.31 17.21
CA ALA A 93 -2.71 4.31 16.24
C ALA A 93 -2.47 4.80 14.81
N TRP A 94 -2.87 6.04 14.47
CA TRP A 94 -2.61 6.68 13.19
C TRP A 94 -1.11 6.64 12.81
N LYS A 95 -0.24 7.09 13.71
CA LYS A 95 1.22 7.07 13.50
C LYS A 95 1.77 5.65 13.36
N LYS A 96 1.26 4.70 14.16
CA LYS A 96 1.66 3.29 14.09
C LYS A 96 1.32 2.68 12.74
N THR A 97 0.11 2.93 12.23
CA THR A 97 -0.31 2.43 10.91
C THR A 97 0.58 2.97 9.79
N ILE A 98 0.88 4.29 9.80
CA ILE A 98 1.81 4.90 8.84
C ILE A 98 3.20 4.27 8.92
N ALA A 99 3.74 4.10 10.13
CA ALA A 99 5.07 3.52 10.31
C ALA A 99 5.15 2.07 9.82
N GLN A 100 4.11 1.27 10.08
CA GLN A 100 4.05 -0.11 9.62
C GLN A 100 3.91 -0.18 8.09
N PHE A 101 3.03 0.64 7.48
CA PHE A 101 2.90 0.71 6.04
C PHE A 101 4.26 1.03 5.36
N ARG A 102 4.98 2.02 5.87
CA ARG A 102 6.32 2.38 5.35
C ARG A 102 7.32 1.23 5.48
N LYS A 103 7.29 0.53 6.62
CA LYS A 103 8.18 -0.62 6.88
C LYS A 103 7.92 -1.75 5.87
N ASP A 104 6.66 -2.11 5.66
CA ASP A 104 6.28 -3.20 4.77
C ASP A 104 6.53 -2.82 3.30
N ARG A 105 6.26 -1.57 2.89
CA ARG A 105 6.64 -1.03 1.58
C ARG A 105 8.15 -1.15 1.33
N ALA A 106 8.96 -0.78 2.31
CA ALA A 106 10.43 -0.90 2.19
C ALA A 106 10.89 -2.36 2.05
N ALA A 107 10.18 -3.32 2.65
CA ALA A 107 10.46 -4.75 2.47
C ALA A 107 10.12 -5.19 1.03
N LEU A 108 8.97 -4.81 0.49
CA LEU A 108 8.59 -5.07 -0.90
C LEU A 108 9.57 -4.43 -1.89
N GLU A 109 10.01 -3.19 -1.65
CA GLU A 109 11.04 -2.53 -2.45
C GLU A 109 12.37 -3.29 -2.44
N LYS A 110 12.77 -3.87 -1.30
CA LYS A 110 13.96 -4.72 -1.21
C LYS A 110 13.82 -6.00 -2.03
N ILE A 111 12.65 -6.64 -2.03
CA ILE A 111 12.37 -7.80 -2.88
C ILE A 111 12.50 -7.38 -4.36
N ALA A 112 11.87 -6.28 -4.76
CA ALA A 112 11.95 -5.74 -6.10
C ALA A 112 13.39 -5.43 -6.52
N ALA A 113 14.22 -4.88 -5.63
CA ALA A 113 15.60 -4.49 -5.89
C ALA A 113 16.59 -5.68 -5.88
N ASN A 114 16.24 -6.80 -5.27
CA ASN A 114 17.15 -7.91 -5.08
C ASN A 114 17.50 -8.64 -6.40
N ALA A 115 18.72 -8.48 -6.87
CA ALA A 115 19.20 -9.10 -8.11
C ALA A 115 19.16 -10.64 -8.11
N ARG A 116 19.13 -11.27 -6.91
CA ARG A 116 19.02 -12.74 -6.77
C ARG A 116 17.59 -13.25 -6.97
N VAL A 117 16.59 -12.39 -6.85
CA VAL A 117 15.18 -12.71 -7.09
C VAL A 117 14.90 -12.59 -8.58
N ALA A 118 14.60 -13.67 -9.27
CA ALA A 118 14.08 -13.60 -10.63
C ALA A 118 12.61 -13.16 -10.58
N LEU A 119 12.31 -11.91 -10.93
CA LEU A 119 10.95 -11.32 -10.79
C LEU A 119 9.85 -12.13 -11.48
N GLY A 120 10.17 -12.79 -12.61
CA GLY A 120 9.23 -13.66 -13.32
C GLY A 120 9.19 -15.11 -12.80
N ALA A 121 9.97 -15.46 -11.77
CA ALA A 121 9.91 -16.79 -11.19
C ALA A 121 8.67 -16.97 -10.31
N PRO A 122 8.14 -18.20 -10.22
CA PRO A 122 7.11 -18.54 -9.25
C PRO A 122 7.55 -18.24 -7.82
N LEU A 123 6.60 -17.88 -6.97
CA LEU A 123 6.84 -17.77 -5.52
C LEU A 123 7.23 -19.13 -4.93
N PRO A 124 8.06 -19.17 -3.88
CA PRO A 124 8.50 -20.43 -3.26
C PRO A 124 7.33 -21.28 -2.77
N TYR A 125 6.35 -20.65 -2.14
CA TYR A 125 5.24 -21.29 -1.43
C TYR A 125 3.91 -21.19 -2.19
N ALA A 126 3.82 -20.34 -3.23
CA ALA A 126 2.62 -20.13 -4.05
C ALA A 126 2.96 -20.17 -5.54
N ARG A 127 3.32 -21.35 -6.05
CA ARG A 127 3.92 -21.56 -7.39
C ARG A 127 3.04 -21.13 -8.57
N GLN A 128 1.75 -20.92 -8.37
CA GLN A 128 0.81 -20.40 -9.39
C GLN A 128 0.99 -18.90 -9.64
N HIS A 129 1.71 -18.18 -8.76
CA HIS A 129 1.95 -16.74 -8.86
C HIS A 129 3.45 -16.43 -8.91
N THR A 130 3.79 -15.23 -9.40
CA THR A 130 5.18 -14.78 -9.56
C THR A 130 5.45 -13.54 -8.71
N TYR A 131 6.70 -13.28 -8.37
CA TYR A 131 7.10 -12.07 -7.65
C TYR A 131 6.62 -10.80 -8.33
N ILE A 132 6.78 -10.69 -9.65
CA ILE A 132 6.36 -9.49 -10.38
C ILE A 132 4.85 -9.28 -10.33
N ARG A 133 4.06 -10.35 -10.36
CA ARG A 133 2.60 -10.27 -10.23
C ARG A 133 2.21 -9.63 -8.90
N GLU A 134 2.74 -10.12 -7.80
CA GLU A 134 2.39 -9.62 -6.46
C GLU A 134 2.87 -8.18 -6.24
N LEU A 135 4.07 -7.86 -6.73
CA LEU A 135 4.60 -6.49 -6.67
C LEU A 135 3.76 -5.50 -7.51
N LEU A 136 3.21 -5.93 -8.63
CA LEU A 136 2.30 -5.09 -9.43
C LEU A 136 0.93 -4.94 -8.77
N ILE A 137 0.38 -6.00 -8.20
CA ILE A 137 -0.90 -5.95 -7.47
C ILE A 137 -0.83 -4.96 -6.31
N VAL A 138 0.21 -5.06 -5.47
CA VAL A 138 0.36 -4.13 -4.34
C VAL A 138 0.57 -2.70 -4.80
N SER A 139 1.27 -2.49 -5.92
CA SER A 139 1.48 -1.16 -6.50
C SER A 139 0.18 -0.54 -7.01
N GLU A 140 -0.63 -1.33 -7.72
CA GLU A 140 -1.94 -0.93 -8.22
C GLU A 140 -2.87 -0.57 -7.05
N HIS A 141 -3.01 -1.46 -6.08
CA HIS A 141 -3.83 -1.27 -4.89
C HIS A 141 -3.43 -0.01 -4.12
N ASN A 142 -2.14 0.17 -3.83
CA ASN A 142 -1.68 1.33 -3.09
C ASN A 142 -1.88 2.63 -3.89
N THR A 143 -1.63 2.63 -5.20
CA THR A 143 -1.84 3.82 -6.04
C THR A 143 -3.30 4.22 -6.08
N TYR A 144 -4.22 3.26 -6.21
CA TYR A 144 -5.65 3.49 -6.17
C TYR A 144 -6.07 4.17 -4.85
N HIS A 145 -5.67 3.60 -3.72
CA HIS A 145 -6.07 4.12 -2.40
C HIS A 145 -5.33 5.40 -1.98
N ILE A 146 -4.11 5.64 -2.46
CA ILE A 146 -3.45 6.94 -2.28
C ILE A 146 -4.27 8.05 -2.96
N GLY A 147 -4.72 7.81 -4.20
CA GLY A 147 -5.59 8.74 -4.91
C GLY A 147 -6.91 8.95 -4.17
N GLU A 148 -7.51 7.90 -3.66
CA GLU A 148 -8.74 7.94 -2.87
C GLU A 148 -8.56 8.74 -1.57
N LEU A 149 -7.48 8.51 -0.81
CA LEU A 149 -7.17 9.28 0.41
C LEU A 149 -6.93 10.77 0.09
N ALA A 150 -6.30 11.08 -1.05
CA ALA A 150 -6.15 12.46 -1.52
C ALA A 150 -7.50 13.14 -1.78
N ILE A 151 -8.43 12.44 -2.43
CA ILE A 151 -9.80 12.94 -2.68
C ILE A 151 -10.59 13.08 -1.37
N LEU A 152 -10.52 12.10 -0.44
CA LEU A 152 -11.13 12.24 0.88
C LEU A 152 -10.63 13.51 1.59
N ARG A 153 -9.32 13.72 1.56
CA ARG A 153 -8.70 14.91 2.14
C ARG A 153 -9.17 16.20 1.49
N GLN A 154 -9.38 16.20 0.17
CA GLN A 154 -9.92 17.34 -0.58
C GLN A 154 -11.37 17.64 -0.18
N VAL A 155 -12.24 16.64 -0.18
CA VAL A 155 -13.68 16.77 0.15
C VAL A 155 -13.88 17.26 1.59
N MET A 156 -13.01 16.85 2.50
CA MET A 156 -13.03 17.24 3.93
C MET A 156 -12.39 18.61 4.20
N GLY A 157 -11.84 19.28 3.19
CA GLY A 157 -11.09 20.52 3.39
C GLY A 157 -9.87 20.34 4.31
N ALA A 158 -9.26 19.16 4.29
CA ALA A 158 -8.21 18.75 5.21
C ALA A 158 -6.77 18.94 4.66
N TRP A 159 -6.63 19.56 3.49
CA TRP A 159 -5.33 19.98 2.97
C TRP A 159 -4.84 21.25 3.68
N PRO A 160 -3.52 21.41 3.86
CA PRO A 160 -2.97 22.68 4.34
C PRO A 160 -3.38 23.84 3.44
N ALA A 161 -3.61 25.03 4.02
CA ALA A 161 -4.05 26.21 3.29
C ALA A 161 -3.06 26.76 2.23
N LYS A 162 -1.84 26.22 2.19
CA LYS A 162 -0.82 26.58 1.20
C LYS A 162 -0.32 25.29 0.53
N ARG A 163 -0.72 25.11 -0.68
CA ARG A 163 -0.01 24.34 -1.70
C ARG A 163 0.48 25.28 -2.78
#